data_c3b9b9a32de5695b99ec4577fd8e4e57
#
_entry.id   c3b9b9a32de5695b99ec4577fd8e4e57
#
_cell.length_a   1.000
_cell.length_b   1.000
_cell.length_c   1.000
_cell.angle_alpha   90.00
_cell.angle_beta   90.00
_cell.angle_gamma   90.00
#
_symmetry.space_group_name_H-M   'P 1'
#
loop_
_entity.id
_entity.type
_entity.pdbx_description
1 polymer ?
#
loop_
_entity_poly.entity_id
_entity_poly.type
_entity_poly.pdbx_seq_one_letter_code
_entity_poly.pdbx_strand_id
1 'polypeptide(L)'
;GEFRYKKSKFTAKFLHYKNKPYKLKTKKDVEKITSELNGDEFEITNVNKKEKTRYPANPFTTSTLQQEAARKLNFKARKTMMLAQQLYEGIDLKRQGTVGLITYMRTDSTRISQTAKDEAKSYIEEKYGTEYTSNRKTKGKQGDQDAHEAIRPTSTLRTPDEMKAYLTRDQHRLYKLIWERFVASQMAPAVLDTVALDVTQNDIKFRANGQTIKFKGFMTLYVEAKDDKDNDKENKLPKLNQGDKVTATQIEPAQHFTQPPPRYTEARLVKTLEELKIGRPSTYAPTIDTIQKRNYVKLESKRFVPTELGEIVYEQVKDYFPEIIDVEFTVNMETLLDKIAEGDIGWRKVIDNFYGSFKLDVARAEEEMEKVEIKDEPAGEDCEVCGAPMVIKMGRYGKFMACSNFPDCRNTKAIVKTIGVTCPKCKDGDVVERKSKKNRLFYGCSNYPECDFISWDKPIGRDCPKCNHYLMQHKKGRSSQVICSNCDYKEEVQK
;
A
#
# COMPACT_ATOMS: atom_id res chain seq x y z
N GLY A 1 32.77 -1.76 1.61
CA GLY A 1 33.65 -2.36 2.62
C GLY A 1 33.13 -2.19 4.03
N GLU A 2 33.47 -3.12 4.88
CA GLU A 2 33.29 -3.01 6.33
C GLU A 2 34.60 -2.52 6.96
N PHE A 3 34.48 -1.54 7.82
CA PHE A 3 35.61 -0.91 8.49
C PHE A 3 35.46 -0.94 10.00
N ARG A 4 36.57 -1.05 10.72
CA ARG A 4 36.64 -1.07 12.18
C ARG A 4 37.48 0.08 12.69
N TYR A 5 36.96 0.78 13.69
CA TYR A 5 37.70 1.75 14.49
C TYR A 5 37.53 1.40 15.98
N LYS A 6 38.62 1.01 16.63
CA LYS A 6 38.60 0.47 18.02
C LYS A 6 37.57 -0.69 18.12
N LYS A 7 36.49 -0.54 18.91
CA LYS A 7 35.43 -1.54 19.08
C LYS A 7 34.24 -1.36 18.15
N SER A 8 34.20 -0.26 17.38
CA SER A 8 33.06 0.08 16.52
C SER A 8 33.28 -0.36 15.09
N LYS A 9 32.24 -0.92 14.46
CA LYS A 9 32.21 -1.27 13.03
C LYS A 9 31.28 -0.33 12.28
N PHE A 10 31.64 -0.04 11.02
CA PHE A 10 30.76 0.72 10.10
C PHE A 10 30.99 0.30 8.66
N THR A 11 30.05 0.57 7.79
CA THR A 11 30.15 0.27 6.36
C THR A 11 30.36 1.53 5.54
N ALA A 12 31.22 1.45 4.54
CA ALA A 12 31.44 2.51 3.55
C ALA A 12 31.31 1.93 2.14
N LYS A 13 30.74 2.71 1.23
CA LYS A 13 30.59 2.34 -0.19
C LYS A 13 31.66 3.01 -1.01
N PHE A 14 32.19 2.31 -2.00
CA PHE A 14 33.12 2.87 -2.99
C PHE A 14 32.52 4.12 -3.64
N LEU A 15 33.30 5.18 -3.81
CA LEU A 15 32.84 6.46 -4.33
C LEU A 15 33.70 6.97 -5.48
N HIS A 16 35.03 7.08 -5.26
CA HIS A 16 35.99 7.69 -6.20
C HIS A 16 37.20 6.84 -6.42
N TYR A 17 37.77 6.99 -7.60
CA TYR A 17 39.10 6.50 -7.96
C TYR A 17 39.88 7.66 -8.57
N LYS A 18 41.12 7.89 -8.07
CA LYS A 18 41.98 9.03 -8.49
C LYS A 18 41.25 10.36 -8.41
N ASN A 19 40.59 10.59 -7.29
CA ASN A 19 39.78 11.79 -6.99
C ASN A 19 38.66 12.13 -7.98
N LYS A 20 38.28 11.20 -8.86
CA LYS A 20 37.12 11.35 -9.78
C LYS A 20 36.04 10.32 -9.50
N PRO A 21 34.75 10.68 -9.68
CA PRO A 21 33.70 9.70 -9.64
C PRO A 21 33.95 8.58 -10.64
N TYR A 22 34.00 7.34 -10.17
CA TYR A 22 34.26 6.18 -11.01
C TYR A 22 33.10 5.19 -10.87
N LYS A 23 32.45 4.87 -11.99
CA LYS A 23 31.35 3.89 -12.01
C LYS A 23 31.92 2.52 -12.35
N LEU A 24 31.83 1.60 -11.42
CA LEU A 24 32.14 0.19 -11.64
C LEU A 24 31.04 -0.43 -12.55
N LYS A 25 31.38 -0.73 -13.78
CA LYS A 25 30.45 -1.29 -14.78
C LYS A 25 30.71 -2.75 -15.07
N THR A 26 31.95 -3.19 -14.95
CA THR A 26 32.40 -4.53 -15.31
C THR A 26 33.16 -5.18 -14.17
N LYS A 27 33.29 -6.51 -14.23
CA LYS A 27 34.13 -7.28 -13.30
C LYS A 27 35.58 -6.80 -13.33
N LYS A 28 36.11 -6.46 -14.51
CA LYS A 28 37.47 -5.92 -14.69
C LYS A 28 37.70 -4.59 -13.96
N ASP A 29 36.69 -3.70 -13.96
CA ASP A 29 36.79 -2.45 -13.19
C ASP A 29 36.93 -2.73 -11.69
N VAL A 30 36.18 -3.71 -11.20
CA VAL A 30 36.20 -4.12 -9.80
C VAL A 30 37.56 -4.75 -9.45
N GLU A 31 38.04 -5.70 -10.25
CA GLU A 31 39.34 -6.36 -10.07
C GLU A 31 40.49 -5.36 -10.08
N LYS A 32 40.46 -4.37 -10.97
CA LYS A 32 41.42 -3.27 -11.00
C LYS A 32 41.45 -2.50 -9.69
N ILE A 33 40.27 -2.08 -9.18
CA ILE A 33 40.19 -1.31 -7.93
C ILE A 33 40.63 -2.16 -6.74
N THR A 34 40.21 -3.43 -6.68
CA THR A 34 40.61 -4.32 -5.57
C THR A 34 42.07 -4.70 -5.57
N SER A 35 42.70 -4.82 -6.75
CA SER A 35 44.13 -5.12 -6.86
C SER A 35 45.09 -3.97 -6.46
N GLU A 36 44.60 -2.74 -6.49
CA GLU A 36 45.32 -1.55 -6.06
C GLU A 36 45.21 -1.28 -4.54
N LEU A 37 44.37 -2.05 -3.82
CA LEU A 37 44.28 -1.98 -2.38
C LEU A 37 45.40 -2.82 -1.73
N ASN A 38 46.17 -2.20 -0.84
CA ASN A 38 47.31 -2.82 -0.20
C ASN A 38 47.09 -2.91 1.32
N GLY A 39 46.89 -4.12 1.83
CA GLY A 39 46.63 -4.33 3.25
C GLY A 39 45.28 -3.80 3.70
N ASP A 40 45.10 -3.68 5.00
CA ASP A 40 43.82 -3.39 5.65
C ASP A 40 43.76 -1.99 6.29
N GLU A 41 44.82 -1.21 6.25
CA GLU A 41 44.90 0.14 6.86
C GLU A 41 44.40 1.21 5.88
N PHE A 42 43.41 2.00 6.33
CA PHE A 42 42.82 3.14 5.61
C PHE A 42 42.85 4.38 6.48
N GLU A 43 42.85 5.56 5.85
CA GLU A 43 42.83 6.85 6.53
C GLU A 43 41.49 7.58 6.30
N ILE A 44 41.03 8.27 7.34
CA ILE A 44 39.90 9.20 7.23
C ILE A 44 40.39 10.52 6.64
N THR A 45 40.20 10.71 5.35
CA THR A 45 40.71 11.90 4.64
C THR A 45 39.76 13.10 4.73
N ASN A 46 38.46 12.89 5.04
CA ASN A 46 37.49 13.96 5.19
C ASN A 46 36.39 13.59 6.15
N VAL A 47 35.96 14.56 6.98
CA VAL A 47 34.83 14.45 7.90
C VAL A 47 33.90 15.64 7.68
N ASN A 48 32.78 15.42 7.03
CA ASN A 48 31.81 16.48 6.75
C ASN A 48 30.58 16.32 7.68
N LYS A 49 30.43 17.26 8.61
CA LYS A 49 29.29 17.32 9.55
C LYS A 49 28.35 18.43 9.13
N LYS A 50 27.06 18.12 8.98
CA LYS A 50 26.02 19.09 8.61
C LYS A 50 24.76 18.83 9.41
N GLU A 51 24.07 19.89 9.77
CA GLU A 51 22.69 19.79 10.23
C GLU A 51 21.74 19.75 9.03
N LYS A 52 20.77 18.83 9.07
CA LYS A 52 19.72 18.70 8.07
C LYS A 52 18.37 18.85 8.74
N THR A 53 17.59 19.83 8.27
CA THR A 53 16.22 20.02 8.70
C THR A 53 15.27 19.12 7.91
N ARG A 54 14.40 18.38 8.62
CA ARG A 54 13.31 17.60 8.02
C ARG A 54 11.98 18.19 8.42
N TYR A 55 11.25 18.69 7.45
CA TYR A 55 9.94 19.30 7.67
C TYR A 55 8.82 18.26 7.77
N PRO A 56 7.78 18.54 8.58
CA PRO A 56 6.58 17.71 8.59
C PRO A 56 5.88 17.77 7.25
N ALA A 57 5.22 16.69 6.91
CA ALA A 57 4.36 16.65 5.74
C ALA A 57 3.07 17.46 5.99
N ASN A 58 2.44 17.97 4.92
CA ASN A 58 1.20 18.73 5.01
C ASN A 58 0.06 17.86 5.60
N PRO A 59 -1.01 18.47 6.10
CA PRO A 59 -2.23 17.76 6.45
C PRO A 59 -2.75 16.93 5.28
N PHE A 60 -3.62 15.98 5.55
CA PHE A 60 -4.11 15.08 4.52
C PHE A 60 -5.00 15.76 3.48
N THR A 61 -4.75 15.42 2.23
CA THR A 61 -5.72 15.41 1.14
C THR A 61 -6.36 14.02 1.04
N THR A 62 -7.40 13.87 0.21
CA THR A 62 -8.01 12.56 -0.06
C THR A 62 -6.98 11.54 -0.52
N SER A 63 -6.13 11.91 -1.48
CA SER A 63 -5.09 11.04 -2.03
C SER A 63 -4.09 10.61 -0.97
N THR A 64 -3.52 11.55 -0.22
CA THR A 64 -2.52 11.25 0.82
C THR A 64 -3.10 10.45 1.98
N LEU A 65 -4.38 10.67 2.34
CA LEU A 65 -5.08 9.86 3.35
C LEU A 65 -5.23 8.41 2.87
N GLN A 66 -5.67 8.19 1.64
CA GLN A 66 -5.80 6.84 1.06
C GLN A 66 -4.45 6.13 1.02
N GLN A 67 -3.38 6.81 0.63
CA GLN A 67 -2.02 6.26 0.58
C GLN A 67 -1.54 5.82 1.98
N GLU A 68 -1.63 6.70 2.98
CA GLU A 68 -1.15 6.39 4.33
C GLU A 68 -2.03 5.35 5.04
N ALA A 69 -3.34 5.37 4.83
CA ALA A 69 -4.24 4.34 5.34
C ALA A 69 -3.92 2.96 4.73
N ALA A 70 -3.58 2.90 3.44
CA ALA A 70 -3.15 1.66 2.81
C ALA A 70 -1.82 1.15 3.39
N ARG A 71 -0.82 2.04 3.58
CA ARG A 71 0.50 1.67 4.10
C ARG A 71 0.48 1.29 5.59
N LYS A 72 -0.12 2.13 6.44
CA LYS A 72 -0.07 1.97 7.90
C LYS A 72 -1.17 1.09 8.46
N LEU A 73 -2.38 1.20 7.90
CA LEU A 73 -3.55 0.51 8.44
C LEU A 73 -3.94 -0.73 7.63
N ASN A 74 -3.38 -0.89 6.42
CA ASN A 74 -3.77 -1.89 5.45
C ASN A 74 -5.26 -1.78 5.07
N PHE A 75 -5.75 -0.54 4.95
CA PHE A 75 -7.11 -0.25 4.51
C PHE A 75 -7.12 0.02 3.01
N LYS A 76 -8.07 -0.58 2.29
CA LYS A 76 -8.33 -0.25 0.89
C LYS A 76 -8.89 1.17 0.79
N ALA A 77 -8.66 1.86 -0.33
CA ALA A 77 -9.14 3.21 -0.57
C ALA A 77 -10.66 3.34 -0.34
N ARG A 78 -11.45 2.38 -0.83
CA ARG A 78 -12.89 2.35 -0.58
C ARG A 78 -13.24 2.27 0.91
N LYS A 79 -12.55 1.39 1.67
CA LYS A 79 -12.77 1.28 3.12
C LYS A 79 -12.38 2.56 3.84
N THR A 80 -11.26 3.16 3.45
CA THR A 80 -10.79 4.44 4.00
C THR A 80 -11.83 5.53 3.80
N MET A 81 -12.38 5.67 2.59
CA MET A 81 -13.40 6.68 2.30
C MET A 81 -14.72 6.42 3.02
N MET A 82 -15.15 5.17 3.14
CA MET A 82 -16.35 4.80 3.92
C MET A 82 -16.22 5.20 5.39
N LEU A 83 -15.07 4.89 6.01
CA LEU A 83 -14.81 5.25 7.40
C LEU A 83 -14.66 6.77 7.59
N ALA A 84 -14.01 7.46 6.66
CA ALA A 84 -13.88 8.91 6.67
C ALA A 84 -15.26 9.59 6.54
N GLN A 85 -16.14 9.07 5.70
CA GLN A 85 -17.52 9.54 5.58
C GLN A 85 -18.27 9.43 6.92
N GLN A 86 -18.16 8.30 7.60
CA GLN A 86 -18.78 8.11 8.93
C GLN A 86 -18.25 9.09 9.97
N LEU A 87 -16.94 9.32 9.98
CA LEU A 87 -16.30 10.29 10.90
C LEU A 87 -16.73 11.74 10.60
N TYR A 88 -16.98 12.06 9.34
CA TYR A 88 -17.45 13.37 8.91
C TYR A 88 -18.93 13.59 9.22
N GLU A 89 -19.80 12.64 8.87
CA GLU A 89 -21.25 12.73 9.06
C GLU A 89 -21.64 12.80 10.53
N GLY A 90 -20.85 12.20 11.39
CA GLY A 90 -20.98 12.32 12.84
C GLY A 90 -20.97 11.01 13.61
N ILE A 91 -20.44 11.11 14.80
CA ILE A 91 -20.36 10.03 15.78
C ILE A 91 -21.16 10.47 17.02
N ASP A 92 -21.96 9.57 17.56
CA ASP A 92 -22.69 9.82 18.81
C ASP A 92 -21.73 9.85 20.00
N LEU A 93 -21.52 11.04 20.54
CA LEU A 93 -20.72 11.29 21.73
C LEU A 93 -21.58 11.33 23.01
N LYS A 94 -22.69 10.63 23.02
CA LYS A 94 -23.65 10.55 24.13
C LYS A 94 -24.17 11.94 24.52
N ARG A 95 -23.68 12.51 25.66
CA ARG A 95 -24.15 13.81 26.18
C ARG A 95 -23.88 14.99 25.23
N GLN A 96 -22.91 14.88 24.33
CA GLN A 96 -22.59 15.92 23.34
C GLN A 96 -23.39 15.78 22.02
N GLY A 97 -24.21 14.73 21.91
CA GLY A 97 -24.96 14.42 20.68
C GLY A 97 -24.07 13.91 19.54
N THR A 98 -24.57 13.98 18.32
CA THR A 98 -23.85 13.56 17.12
C THR A 98 -22.93 14.67 16.64
N VAL A 99 -21.63 14.36 16.56
CA VAL A 99 -20.58 15.33 16.21
C VAL A 99 -19.71 14.81 15.08
N GLY A 100 -19.53 15.61 14.02
CA GLY A 100 -18.54 15.35 12.98
C GLY A 100 -17.13 15.49 13.55
N LEU A 101 -16.32 14.43 13.44
CA LEU A 101 -14.99 14.38 14.03
C LEU A 101 -13.89 14.86 13.10
N ILE A 102 -14.13 14.92 11.81
CA ILE A 102 -13.18 15.38 10.79
C ILE A 102 -13.83 16.39 9.85
N THR A 103 -13.02 17.18 9.16
CA THR A 103 -13.45 18.04 8.04
C THR A 103 -13.82 17.19 6.81
N TYR A 104 -14.40 17.81 5.81
CA TYR A 104 -14.82 17.11 4.58
C TYR A 104 -13.66 16.34 3.94
N MET A 105 -13.88 15.05 3.67
CA MET A 105 -12.84 14.10 3.28
C MET A 105 -12.54 14.04 1.79
N ARG A 106 -13.35 14.70 0.93
CA ARG A 106 -13.08 14.77 -0.52
C ARG A 106 -12.51 16.13 -0.86
N THR A 107 -11.21 16.27 -0.70
CA THR A 107 -10.46 17.51 -0.92
C THR A 107 -9.06 17.24 -1.39
N ASP A 108 -8.54 18.08 -2.25
CA ASP A 108 -7.14 18.18 -2.65
C ASP A 108 -6.41 19.35 -1.96
N SER A 109 -7.15 20.15 -1.19
CA SER A 109 -6.63 21.29 -0.45
C SER A 109 -5.82 20.85 0.77
N THR A 110 -4.74 21.59 1.04
CA THR A 110 -3.93 21.47 2.26
C THR A 110 -4.11 22.70 3.19
N ARG A 111 -5.09 23.55 2.88
CA ARG A 111 -5.42 24.76 3.67
C ARG A 111 -5.97 24.38 5.04
N ILE A 112 -5.68 25.21 6.03
CA ILE A 112 -6.17 25.07 7.40
C ILE A 112 -6.64 26.45 7.86
N SER A 113 -7.80 26.52 8.51
CA SER A 113 -8.30 27.75 9.12
C SER A 113 -7.37 28.26 10.22
N GLN A 114 -7.38 29.56 10.46
CA GLN A 114 -6.55 30.15 11.52
C GLN A 114 -6.94 29.62 12.90
N THR A 115 -8.24 29.50 13.17
CA THR A 115 -8.76 28.94 14.43
C THR A 115 -8.20 27.54 14.72
N ALA A 116 -8.15 26.66 13.71
CA ALA A 116 -7.61 25.31 13.89
C ALA A 116 -6.08 25.32 14.10
N LYS A 117 -5.36 26.25 13.50
CA LYS A 117 -3.92 26.43 13.74
C LYS A 117 -3.66 26.90 15.16
N ASP A 118 -4.43 27.87 15.65
CA ASP A 118 -4.26 28.43 16.98
C ASP A 118 -4.58 27.39 18.07
N GLU A 119 -5.67 26.62 17.90
CA GLU A 119 -6.00 25.51 18.79
C GLU A 119 -4.89 24.44 18.81
N ALA A 120 -4.40 24.03 17.63
CA ALA A 120 -3.31 23.06 17.53
C ALA A 120 -2.01 23.58 18.16
N LYS A 121 -1.69 24.87 17.97
CA LYS A 121 -0.54 25.51 18.59
C LYS A 121 -0.62 25.45 20.10
N SER A 122 -1.75 25.89 20.70
CA SER A 122 -1.95 25.84 22.15
C SER A 122 -1.82 24.42 22.71
N TYR A 123 -2.41 23.43 22.02
CA TYR A 123 -2.28 22.02 22.39
C TYR A 123 -0.82 21.54 22.35
N ILE A 124 -0.05 21.91 21.31
CA ILE A 124 1.35 21.51 21.16
C ILE A 124 2.20 22.15 22.27
N GLU A 125 1.99 23.44 22.58
CA GLU A 125 2.70 24.15 23.65
C GLU A 125 2.46 23.52 25.01
N GLU A 126 1.21 23.19 25.31
CA GLU A 126 0.85 22.55 26.57
C GLU A 126 1.39 21.12 26.70
N LYS A 127 1.30 20.32 25.63
CA LYS A 127 1.60 18.90 25.70
C LYS A 127 3.07 18.55 25.46
N TYR A 128 3.77 19.32 24.62
CA TYR A 128 5.13 19.01 24.15
C TYR A 128 6.16 20.09 24.48
N GLY A 129 5.74 21.31 24.74
CA GLY A 129 6.60 22.48 24.98
C GLY A 129 6.62 23.46 23.82
N THR A 130 7.01 24.69 24.10
CA THR A 130 7.03 25.79 23.12
C THR A 130 8.01 25.57 21.97
N GLU A 131 9.10 24.82 22.20
CA GLU A 131 10.08 24.47 21.19
C GLU A 131 9.55 23.52 20.10
N TYR A 132 8.42 22.86 20.36
CA TYR A 132 7.75 21.98 19.37
C TYR A 132 6.78 22.72 18.46
N THR A 133 6.57 24.03 18.65
CA THR A 133 5.67 24.82 17.78
C THR A 133 6.38 25.27 16.52
N SER A 134 5.63 25.47 15.44
CA SER A 134 6.14 25.96 14.17
C SER A 134 5.40 27.20 13.72
N ASN A 135 6.15 28.24 13.32
CA ASN A 135 5.60 29.42 12.66
C ASN A 135 5.57 29.30 11.12
N ARG A 136 5.63 28.06 10.61
CA ARG A 136 5.66 27.81 9.18
C ARG A 136 4.34 28.24 8.51
N LYS A 137 4.43 29.17 7.58
CA LYS A 137 3.33 29.49 6.67
C LYS A 137 3.26 28.39 5.61
N THR A 138 2.24 27.53 5.65
CA THR A 138 1.94 26.61 4.53
C THR A 138 1.42 27.42 3.36
N LYS A 139 2.15 27.42 2.25
CA LYS A 139 1.63 27.97 0.98
C LYS A 139 0.64 26.96 0.43
N GLY A 140 -0.61 27.37 0.17
CA GLY A 140 -1.56 26.60 -0.66
C GLY A 140 -0.99 26.41 -2.06
N LYS A 141 -1.35 25.32 -2.72
CA LYS A 141 -1.06 25.18 -4.16
C LYS A 141 -1.95 26.14 -4.92
N GLN A 142 -1.36 26.83 -5.92
CA GLN A 142 -2.12 27.64 -6.87
C GLN A 142 -2.99 26.69 -7.71
N GLY A 143 -4.32 26.86 -7.69
CA GLY A 143 -5.28 25.98 -8.38
C GLY A 143 -6.01 24.98 -7.49
N ASP A 144 -5.81 25.01 -6.14
CA ASP A 144 -6.68 24.28 -5.22
C ASP A 144 -8.12 24.84 -5.37
N GLN A 145 -9.12 23.97 -5.52
CA GLN A 145 -10.52 24.37 -5.37
C GLN A 145 -10.70 24.89 -3.95
N ASP A 146 -10.71 26.21 -3.82
CA ASP A 146 -10.47 26.94 -2.58
C ASP A 146 -11.61 26.84 -1.55
N ALA A 147 -12.65 26.05 -1.85
CA ALA A 147 -13.84 25.90 -0.99
C ALA A 147 -13.60 25.03 0.24
N HIS A 148 -12.65 24.08 0.21
CA HIS A 148 -12.47 23.10 1.26
C HIS A 148 -11.16 23.29 2.02
N GLU A 149 -11.13 22.83 3.26
CA GLU A 149 -9.91 22.66 4.04
C GLU A 149 -9.28 21.26 3.81
N ALA A 150 -8.06 21.09 4.30
CA ALA A 150 -7.43 19.79 4.45
C ALA A 150 -8.24 18.87 5.36
N ILE A 151 -8.04 17.57 5.24
CA ILE A 151 -8.64 16.57 6.15
C ILE A 151 -7.93 16.66 7.51
N ARG A 152 -8.64 17.09 8.52
CA ARG A 152 -8.17 17.28 9.88
C ARG A 152 -9.25 16.95 10.92
N PRO A 153 -8.93 16.74 12.20
CA PRO A 153 -9.95 16.70 13.24
C PRO A 153 -10.68 18.04 13.34
N THR A 154 -11.96 18.01 13.66
CA THR A 154 -12.75 19.24 13.90
C THR A 154 -12.29 19.99 15.14
N SER A 155 -11.71 19.30 16.12
CA SER A 155 -11.02 19.88 17.28
C SER A 155 -9.79 19.04 17.64
N THR A 156 -8.67 19.68 17.86
CA THR A 156 -7.41 19.06 18.33
C THR A 156 -7.56 18.47 19.72
N LEU A 157 -8.45 19.06 20.54
CA LEU A 157 -8.69 18.64 21.92
C LEU A 157 -9.42 17.29 22.02
N ARG A 158 -10.10 16.86 20.95
CA ARG A 158 -10.66 15.51 20.88
C ARG A 158 -9.56 14.50 20.51
N THR A 159 -8.74 14.15 21.51
CA THR A 159 -7.62 13.26 21.29
C THR A 159 -8.06 11.84 20.89
N PRO A 160 -7.23 11.07 20.17
CA PRO A 160 -7.56 9.69 19.83
C PRO A 160 -7.88 8.81 21.03
N ASP A 161 -7.23 9.05 22.17
CA ASP A 161 -7.45 8.27 23.38
C ASP A 161 -8.83 8.55 23.99
N GLU A 162 -9.27 9.79 24.02
CA GLU A 162 -10.62 10.19 24.48
C GLU A 162 -11.71 9.64 23.54
N MET A 163 -11.46 9.68 22.22
CA MET A 163 -12.43 9.20 21.23
C MET A 163 -12.54 7.68 21.16
N LYS A 164 -11.62 6.95 21.75
CA LYS A 164 -11.57 5.47 21.70
C LYS A 164 -12.84 4.81 22.21
N ALA A 165 -13.50 5.40 23.22
CA ALA A 165 -14.73 4.86 23.81
C ALA A 165 -15.96 4.98 22.89
N TYR A 166 -15.92 5.88 21.90
CA TYR A 166 -17.05 6.19 21.01
C TYR A 166 -16.89 5.59 19.61
N LEU A 167 -15.67 5.18 19.24
CA LEU A 167 -15.32 4.74 17.91
C LEU A 167 -15.16 3.22 17.82
N THR A 168 -15.59 2.64 16.71
CA THR A 168 -15.20 1.28 16.37
C THR A 168 -13.69 1.22 16.18
N ARG A 169 -13.12 0.02 16.29
CA ARG A 169 -11.67 -0.20 16.14
C ARG A 169 -11.10 0.43 14.86
N ASP A 170 -11.77 0.27 13.74
CA ASP A 170 -11.27 0.78 12.45
C ASP A 170 -11.49 2.29 12.30
N GLN A 171 -12.60 2.84 12.79
CA GLN A 171 -12.82 4.29 12.89
C GLN A 171 -11.75 4.94 13.76
N HIS A 172 -11.47 4.37 14.93
CA HIS A 172 -10.43 4.88 15.83
C HIS A 172 -9.04 4.89 15.18
N ARG A 173 -8.68 3.83 14.47
CA ARG A 173 -7.38 3.76 13.78
C ARG A 173 -7.26 4.83 12.68
N LEU A 174 -8.32 5.06 11.93
CA LEU A 174 -8.34 6.09 10.90
C LEU A 174 -8.33 7.50 11.51
N TYR A 175 -9.16 7.73 12.53
CA TYR A 175 -9.20 9.00 13.26
C TYR A 175 -7.84 9.34 13.86
N LYS A 176 -7.18 8.38 14.52
CA LYS A 176 -5.84 8.53 15.07
C LYS A 176 -4.82 8.92 13.99
N LEU A 177 -4.87 8.28 12.82
CA LEU A 177 -4.00 8.60 11.69
C LEU A 177 -4.20 10.05 11.22
N ILE A 178 -5.44 10.51 11.10
CA ILE A 178 -5.79 11.87 10.67
C ILE A 178 -5.33 12.89 11.72
N TRP A 179 -5.62 12.61 12.98
CA TRP A 179 -5.28 13.50 14.11
C TRP A 179 -3.76 13.65 14.26
N GLU A 180 -3.01 12.54 14.30
CA GLU A 180 -1.55 12.54 14.41
C GLU A 180 -0.89 13.30 13.25
N ARG A 181 -1.37 13.09 12.03
CA ARG A 181 -0.86 13.80 10.86
C ARG A 181 -1.11 15.30 10.93
N PHE A 182 -2.31 15.70 11.33
CA PHE A 182 -2.67 17.10 11.47
C PHE A 182 -1.82 17.80 12.52
N VAL A 183 -1.75 17.27 13.74
CA VAL A 183 -0.95 17.86 14.82
C VAL A 183 0.53 17.92 14.44
N ALA A 184 1.08 16.83 13.92
CA ALA A 184 2.47 16.79 13.45
C ALA A 184 2.76 17.82 12.35
N SER A 185 1.80 18.12 11.48
CA SER A 185 1.94 19.15 10.43
C SER A 185 2.09 20.58 10.98
N GLN A 186 1.64 20.82 12.22
CA GLN A 186 1.74 22.09 12.93
C GLN A 186 2.96 22.14 13.88
N MET A 187 3.70 21.03 14.03
CA MET A 187 4.88 20.95 14.89
C MET A 187 6.15 21.46 14.21
N ALA A 188 7.15 21.77 15.02
CA ALA A 188 8.48 22.16 14.58
C ALA A 188 9.16 21.05 13.76
N PRO A 189 9.99 21.39 12.76
CA PRO A 189 10.74 20.42 11.99
C PRO A 189 11.70 19.65 12.88
N ALA A 190 12.04 18.42 12.46
CA ALA A 190 13.10 17.65 13.06
C ALA A 190 14.48 18.15 12.58
N VAL A 191 15.45 18.10 13.46
CA VAL A 191 16.85 18.44 13.17
C VAL A 191 17.68 17.18 13.28
N LEU A 192 18.43 16.89 12.25
CA LEU A 192 19.27 15.70 12.10
C LEU A 192 20.73 16.12 11.93
N ASP A 193 21.62 15.55 12.74
CA ASP A 193 23.04 15.65 12.51
C ASP A 193 23.45 14.57 11.48
N THR A 194 23.99 14.99 10.37
CA THR A 194 24.51 14.11 9.32
C THR A 194 26.03 14.17 9.30
N VAL A 195 26.66 13.02 9.17
CA VAL A 195 28.11 12.88 9.08
C VAL A 195 28.44 12.07 7.84
N ALA A 196 29.30 12.61 6.98
CA ALA A 196 29.89 11.86 5.88
C ALA A 196 31.39 11.72 6.14
N LEU A 197 31.86 10.47 6.14
CA LEU A 197 33.27 10.12 6.32
C LEU A 197 33.81 9.61 4.99
N ASP A 198 34.92 10.20 4.53
CA ASP A 198 35.70 9.67 3.41
C ASP A 198 36.86 8.84 3.94
N VAL A 199 36.85 7.56 3.60
CA VAL A 199 37.84 6.55 3.98
C VAL A 199 38.68 6.25 2.75
N THR A 200 39.98 6.50 2.78
CA THR A 200 40.83 6.48 1.59
C THR A 200 42.05 5.60 1.79
N GLN A 201 42.42 4.89 0.73
CA GLN A 201 43.72 4.21 0.56
C GLN A 201 44.12 4.28 -0.92
N ASN A 202 45.36 4.65 -1.23
CA ASN A 202 45.91 4.67 -2.61
C ASN A 202 44.99 5.34 -3.65
N ASP A 203 44.47 6.57 -3.35
CA ASP A 203 43.50 7.28 -4.20
C ASP A 203 42.14 6.60 -4.40
N ILE A 204 41.88 5.48 -3.72
CA ILE A 204 40.62 4.79 -3.70
C ILE A 204 39.82 5.27 -2.49
N LYS A 205 38.67 5.89 -2.76
CA LYS A 205 37.84 6.53 -1.75
C LYS A 205 36.51 5.77 -1.56
N PHE A 206 36.23 5.46 -0.30
CA PHE A 206 34.93 4.97 0.16
C PHE A 206 34.25 6.06 0.97
N ARG A 207 32.89 6.06 1.00
CA ARG A 207 32.13 7.00 1.81
C ARG A 207 31.14 6.25 2.71
N ALA A 208 31.21 6.59 3.99
CA ALA A 208 30.24 6.21 4.99
C ALA A 208 29.35 7.42 5.31
N ASN A 209 28.04 7.21 5.36
CA ASN A 209 27.09 8.23 5.77
C ASN A 209 26.42 7.82 7.07
N GLY A 210 26.45 8.70 8.05
CA GLY A 210 25.75 8.54 9.33
C GLY A 210 24.71 9.63 9.52
N GLN A 211 23.69 9.31 10.31
CA GLN A 211 22.65 10.25 10.67
C GLN A 211 22.16 9.95 12.09
N THR A 212 22.08 11.00 12.90
CA THR A 212 21.50 10.94 14.25
C THR A 212 20.45 12.05 14.42
N ILE A 213 19.42 11.79 15.21
CA ILE A 213 18.40 12.78 15.48
C ILE A 213 18.88 13.69 16.61
N LYS A 214 19.05 14.97 16.32
CA LYS A 214 19.39 16.01 17.31
C LYS A 214 18.14 16.51 18.02
N PHE A 215 17.09 16.78 17.25
CA PHE A 215 15.79 17.19 17.75
C PHE A 215 14.68 16.48 16.97
N LYS A 216 13.79 15.79 17.68
CA LYS A 216 12.73 14.98 17.04
C LYS A 216 11.66 15.82 16.34
N GLY A 217 11.31 16.98 16.90
CA GLY A 217 10.22 17.81 16.40
C GLY A 217 8.95 16.98 16.13
N PHE A 218 8.33 17.15 14.97
CA PHE A 218 7.13 16.43 14.56
C PHE A 218 7.28 14.90 14.56
N MET A 219 8.50 14.37 14.42
CA MET A 219 8.75 12.93 14.43
C MET A 219 8.48 12.27 15.78
N THR A 220 8.27 13.06 16.83
CA THR A 220 7.79 12.57 18.13
C THR A 220 6.41 11.95 18.02
N LEU A 221 5.56 12.49 17.15
CA LEU A 221 4.16 12.09 16.99
C LEU A 221 3.91 11.27 15.73
N TYR A 222 4.50 11.68 14.60
CA TYR A 222 4.16 11.11 13.30
C TYR A 222 5.36 11.03 12.33
N VAL A 223 5.50 9.88 11.69
CA VAL A 223 6.41 9.67 10.56
C VAL A 223 5.64 9.00 9.44
N GLU A 224 5.80 9.47 8.19
CA GLU A 224 5.17 8.86 7.02
C GLU A 224 5.68 7.45 6.76
N ALA A 225 4.77 6.57 6.31
CA ALA A 225 5.15 5.26 5.83
C ALA A 225 5.65 5.35 4.36
N LYS A 226 6.58 4.47 4.02
CA LYS A 226 7.09 4.30 2.65
C LYS A 226 6.69 2.93 2.11
N ASP A 227 6.52 2.83 0.78
CA ASP A 227 6.19 1.57 0.12
C ASP A 227 7.37 0.58 0.14
N ASP A 228 8.59 1.11 0.05
CA ASP A 228 9.83 0.34 0.13
C ASP A 228 10.44 0.46 1.53
N LYS A 229 11.09 -0.61 1.98
CA LYS A 229 11.83 -0.61 3.25
C LYS A 229 13.07 0.30 3.13
N ASP A 230 12.84 1.59 3.25
CA ASP A 230 13.93 2.54 3.30
C ASP A 230 14.60 2.48 4.68
N ASN A 231 15.92 2.47 4.66
CA ASN A 231 16.77 2.47 5.86
C ASN A 231 16.82 3.87 6.49
N ASP A 232 15.66 4.45 6.86
CA ASP A 232 15.61 5.66 7.72
C ASP A 232 16.01 5.33 9.18
N LYS A 233 16.72 4.23 9.40
CA LYS A 233 17.27 3.89 10.71
C LYS A 233 18.42 4.84 11.00
N GLU A 234 18.49 5.28 12.26
CA GLU A 234 19.69 5.96 12.75
C GLU A 234 20.91 5.08 12.44
N ASN A 235 21.81 5.63 11.64
CA ASN A 235 23.10 5.00 11.36
C ASN A 235 24.17 5.80 12.11
N LYS A 236 24.51 5.35 13.31
CA LYS A 236 25.50 5.97 14.15
C LYS A 236 26.88 5.56 13.67
N LEU A 237 27.62 6.51 13.10
CA LEU A 237 29.05 6.33 12.84
C LEU A 237 29.88 6.59 14.12
N PRO A 238 31.02 5.93 14.27
CA PRO A 238 31.95 6.26 15.34
C PRO A 238 32.47 7.72 15.22
N LYS A 239 32.78 8.33 16.33
CA LYS A 239 33.41 9.67 16.35
C LYS A 239 34.81 9.55 15.81
N LEU A 240 35.02 10.00 14.57
CA LEU A 240 36.27 9.99 13.85
C LEU A 240 36.64 11.42 13.44
N ASN A 241 37.96 11.68 13.39
CA ASN A 241 38.50 12.91 12.90
C ASN A 241 39.31 12.64 11.63
N GLN A 242 39.58 13.70 10.87
CA GLN A 242 40.49 13.61 9.74
C GLN A 242 41.87 13.21 10.24
N GLY A 243 42.52 12.28 9.52
CA GLY A 243 43.80 11.68 9.88
C GLY A 243 43.69 10.41 10.72
N ASP A 244 42.51 10.08 11.26
CA ASP A 244 42.31 8.82 11.99
C ASP A 244 42.51 7.62 11.06
N LYS A 245 43.18 6.57 11.57
CA LYS A 245 43.35 5.30 10.86
C LYS A 245 42.27 4.32 11.24
N VAL A 246 41.76 3.61 10.25
CA VAL A 246 40.73 2.57 10.38
C VAL A 246 41.16 1.31 9.65
N THR A 247 40.74 0.16 10.13
CA THR A 247 41.09 -1.14 9.54
C THR A 247 39.90 -1.67 8.73
N ALA A 248 40.12 -2.01 7.48
CA ALA A 248 39.15 -2.75 6.70
C ALA A 248 39.04 -4.19 7.22
N THR A 249 37.86 -4.62 7.64
CA THR A 249 37.64 -6.00 8.05
C THR A 249 37.19 -6.87 6.89
N GLN A 250 36.55 -6.26 5.90
CA GLN A 250 36.11 -6.93 4.69
C GLN A 250 35.88 -5.90 3.57
N ILE A 251 36.39 -6.17 2.39
CA ILE A 251 36.02 -5.44 1.17
C ILE A 251 35.43 -6.45 0.22
N GLU A 252 34.12 -6.37 0.06
CA GLU A 252 33.31 -7.32 -0.72
C GLU A 252 32.79 -6.63 -1.97
N PRO A 253 33.28 -7.03 -3.16
CA PRO A 253 32.64 -6.65 -4.41
C PRO A 253 31.33 -7.41 -4.58
N ALA A 254 30.24 -6.68 -4.87
CA ALA A 254 28.93 -7.26 -5.09
C ALA A 254 28.37 -6.86 -6.46
N GLN A 255 27.91 -7.83 -7.22
CA GLN A 255 27.21 -7.59 -8.47
C GLN A 255 25.73 -7.32 -8.19
N HIS A 256 25.22 -6.24 -8.77
CA HIS A 256 23.81 -5.88 -8.69
C HIS A 256 23.25 -5.75 -10.10
N PHE A 257 22.02 -6.22 -10.26
CA PHE A 257 21.25 -6.04 -11.49
C PHE A 257 20.17 -4.99 -11.28
N THR A 258 19.92 -4.18 -12.30
CA THR A 258 18.78 -3.27 -12.30
C THR A 258 17.49 -4.09 -12.25
N GLN A 259 16.60 -3.71 -11.37
CA GLN A 259 15.29 -4.34 -11.26
C GLN A 259 14.25 -3.53 -12.06
N PRO A 260 13.28 -4.20 -12.68
CA PRO A 260 12.16 -3.49 -13.30
C PRO A 260 11.37 -2.70 -12.25
N PRO A 261 10.63 -1.65 -12.66
CA PRO A 261 9.73 -0.97 -11.74
C PRO A 261 8.78 -1.96 -11.06
N PRO A 262 8.60 -1.87 -9.74
CA PRO A 262 7.70 -2.77 -9.04
C PRO A 262 6.25 -2.53 -9.48
N ARG A 263 5.44 -3.59 -9.48
CA ARG A 263 3.98 -3.47 -9.71
C ARG A 263 3.35 -2.54 -8.69
N TYR A 264 2.28 -1.85 -9.09
CA TYR A 264 1.58 -0.89 -8.25
C TYR A 264 1.00 -1.53 -6.99
N THR A 265 1.26 -0.92 -5.85
CA THR A 265 0.42 -1.07 -4.66
C THR A 265 -0.78 -0.14 -4.78
N GLU A 266 -1.81 -0.32 -3.95
CA GLU A 266 -2.96 0.59 -3.93
C GLU A 266 -2.53 2.04 -3.64
N ALA A 267 -1.63 2.23 -2.67
CA ALA A 267 -1.08 3.54 -2.34
C ALA A 267 -0.32 4.17 -3.52
N ARG A 268 0.53 3.40 -4.21
CA ARG A 268 1.29 3.91 -5.35
C ARG A 268 0.39 4.22 -6.56
N LEU A 269 -0.66 3.42 -6.78
CA LEU A 269 -1.62 3.69 -7.86
C LEU A 269 -2.38 4.99 -7.61
N VAL A 270 -2.89 5.21 -6.39
CA VAL A 270 -3.53 6.49 -6.02
C VAL A 270 -2.59 7.66 -6.23
N LYS A 271 -1.34 7.52 -5.78
CA LYS A 271 -0.31 8.56 -5.95
C LYS A 271 -0.05 8.86 -7.44
N THR A 272 0.07 7.83 -8.28
CA THR A 272 0.31 8.00 -9.71
C THR A 272 -0.88 8.66 -10.42
N LEU A 273 -2.12 8.30 -10.07
CA LEU A 273 -3.32 8.95 -10.60
C LEU A 273 -3.33 10.46 -10.26
N GLU A 274 -3.00 10.81 -9.01
CA GLU A 274 -2.89 12.21 -8.58
C GLU A 274 -1.76 12.96 -9.33
N GLU A 275 -0.57 12.37 -9.43
CA GLU A 275 0.59 12.97 -10.12
C GLU A 275 0.33 13.21 -11.61
N LEU A 276 -0.38 12.28 -12.25
CA LEU A 276 -0.80 12.39 -13.64
C LEU A 276 -2.06 13.24 -13.83
N LYS A 277 -2.69 13.72 -12.75
CA LYS A 277 -3.97 14.45 -12.76
C LYS A 277 -5.14 13.65 -13.36
N ILE A 278 -5.10 12.32 -13.24
CA ILE A 278 -6.17 11.43 -13.69
C ILE A 278 -7.16 11.24 -12.54
N GLY A 279 -8.40 11.67 -12.78
CA GLY A 279 -9.46 11.61 -11.76
C GLY A 279 -9.37 12.74 -10.73
N ARG A 280 -10.23 12.66 -9.74
CA ARG A 280 -10.42 13.64 -8.66
C ARG A 280 -10.58 12.91 -7.31
N PRO A 281 -10.55 13.62 -6.17
CA PRO A 281 -10.78 13.03 -4.84
C PRO A 281 -11.99 12.10 -4.75
N SER A 282 -13.03 12.34 -5.53
CA SER A 282 -14.23 11.52 -5.57
C SER A 282 -14.09 10.22 -6.37
N THR A 283 -13.14 10.10 -7.30
CA THR A 283 -13.05 9.00 -8.27
C THR A 283 -11.92 8.02 -8.02
N TYR A 284 -10.86 8.35 -7.26
CA TYR A 284 -9.74 7.43 -7.03
C TYR A 284 -10.18 6.07 -6.46
N ALA A 285 -10.92 6.08 -5.37
CA ALA A 285 -11.38 4.85 -4.73
C ALA A 285 -12.38 4.04 -5.59
N PRO A 286 -13.39 4.64 -6.24
CA PRO A 286 -14.27 3.95 -7.17
C PRO A 286 -13.54 3.31 -8.35
N THR A 287 -12.58 4.01 -8.96
CA THR A 287 -11.80 3.49 -10.09
C THR A 287 -11.02 2.23 -9.69
N ILE A 288 -10.28 2.29 -8.58
CA ILE A 288 -9.52 1.15 -8.06
C ILE A 288 -10.42 -0.02 -7.65
N ASP A 289 -11.59 0.25 -7.11
CA ASP A 289 -12.58 -0.78 -6.77
C ASP A 289 -13.16 -1.43 -8.04
N THR A 290 -13.43 -0.65 -9.08
CA THR A 290 -14.01 -1.11 -10.35
C THR A 290 -13.08 -2.08 -11.08
N ILE A 291 -11.80 -1.77 -11.23
CA ILE A 291 -10.86 -2.64 -11.93
C ILE A 291 -10.70 -3.99 -11.21
N GLN A 292 -10.79 -4.01 -9.87
CA GLN A 292 -10.77 -5.25 -9.09
C GLN A 292 -12.09 -6.03 -9.21
N LYS A 293 -13.25 -5.34 -9.15
CA LYS A 293 -14.58 -5.98 -9.25
C LYS A 293 -14.84 -6.58 -10.61
N ARG A 294 -14.33 -5.96 -11.66
CA ARG A 294 -14.42 -6.45 -13.03
C ARG A 294 -13.38 -7.52 -13.36
N ASN A 295 -12.57 -7.92 -12.36
CA ASN A 295 -11.46 -8.87 -12.54
C ASN A 295 -10.44 -8.45 -13.62
N TYR A 296 -10.28 -7.17 -13.89
CA TYR A 296 -9.21 -6.70 -14.79
C TYR A 296 -7.84 -6.83 -14.13
N VAL A 297 -7.80 -6.70 -12.80
CA VAL A 297 -6.61 -6.90 -11.99
C VAL A 297 -6.93 -7.74 -10.75
N LYS A 298 -5.95 -8.48 -10.25
CA LYS A 298 -5.97 -9.17 -8.96
C LYS A 298 -4.87 -8.65 -8.06
N LEU A 299 -5.03 -8.81 -6.74
CA LEU A 299 -4.02 -8.45 -5.75
C LEU A 299 -3.20 -9.68 -5.38
N GLU A 300 -1.91 -9.66 -5.70
CA GLU A 300 -0.91 -10.63 -5.25
C GLU A 300 0.13 -9.91 -4.37
N SER A 301 0.33 -10.38 -3.16
CA SER A 301 1.25 -9.75 -2.19
C SER A 301 1.07 -8.23 -2.08
N LYS A 302 -0.19 -7.76 -2.08
CA LYS A 302 -0.59 -6.34 -2.04
C LYS A 302 -0.24 -5.53 -3.29
N ARG A 303 0.11 -6.16 -4.39
CA ARG A 303 0.41 -5.51 -5.67
C ARG A 303 -0.62 -5.90 -6.71
N PHE A 304 -1.01 -4.98 -7.57
CA PHE A 304 -1.92 -5.26 -8.68
C PHE A 304 -1.18 -6.02 -9.78
N VAL A 305 -1.79 -7.10 -10.20
CA VAL A 305 -1.35 -7.91 -11.34
C VAL A 305 -2.50 -7.96 -12.35
N PRO A 306 -2.29 -7.60 -13.61
CA PRO A 306 -3.29 -7.79 -14.66
C PRO A 306 -3.73 -9.24 -14.72
N THR A 307 -4.98 -9.46 -15.10
CA THR A 307 -5.50 -10.79 -15.44
C THR A 307 -5.56 -10.92 -16.95
N GLU A 308 -5.67 -12.14 -17.47
CA GLU A 308 -5.90 -12.39 -18.88
C GLU A 308 -7.08 -11.59 -19.43
N LEU A 309 -8.21 -11.58 -18.71
CA LEU A 309 -9.36 -10.75 -19.08
C LEU A 309 -9.01 -9.25 -19.12
N GLY A 310 -8.21 -8.78 -18.17
CA GLY A 310 -7.78 -7.36 -18.13
C GLY A 310 -6.89 -7.00 -19.30
N GLU A 311 -6.00 -7.89 -19.71
CA GLU A 311 -5.12 -7.71 -20.87
C GLU A 311 -5.92 -7.71 -22.18
N ILE A 312 -6.83 -8.68 -22.37
CA ILE A 312 -7.71 -8.74 -23.53
C ILE A 312 -8.56 -7.47 -23.66
N VAL A 313 -9.20 -7.02 -22.56
CA VAL A 313 -10.03 -5.80 -22.57
C VAL A 313 -9.17 -4.58 -22.89
N TYR A 314 -7.96 -4.49 -22.35
CA TYR A 314 -7.05 -3.38 -22.63
C TYR A 314 -6.65 -3.34 -24.11
N GLU A 315 -6.28 -4.47 -24.70
CA GLU A 315 -5.88 -4.57 -26.11
C GLU A 315 -7.05 -4.20 -27.04
N GLN A 316 -8.24 -4.75 -26.80
CA GLN A 316 -9.44 -4.41 -27.58
C GLN A 316 -9.78 -2.90 -27.50
N VAL A 317 -9.78 -2.32 -26.30
CA VAL A 317 -10.06 -0.90 -26.15
C VAL A 317 -8.96 -0.04 -26.77
N LYS A 318 -7.70 -0.44 -26.70
CA LYS A 318 -6.58 0.28 -27.30
C LYS A 318 -6.68 0.32 -28.84
N ASP A 319 -7.09 -0.78 -29.46
CA ASP A 319 -7.15 -0.89 -30.92
C ASP A 319 -8.32 -0.09 -31.51
N TYR A 320 -9.47 -0.10 -30.85
CA TYR A 320 -10.67 0.57 -31.36
C TYR A 320 -10.90 1.98 -30.79
N PHE A 321 -10.32 2.30 -29.62
CA PHE A 321 -10.50 3.57 -28.92
C PHE A 321 -9.16 4.16 -28.44
N PRO A 322 -8.17 4.34 -29.33
CA PRO A 322 -6.81 4.73 -28.96
C PRO A 322 -6.75 6.08 -28.25
N GLU A 323 -7.59 7.04 -28.65
CA GLU A 323 -7.65 8.36 -28.02
C GLU A 323 -8.16 8.28 -26.57
N ILE A 324 -9.18 7.45 -26.30
CA ILE A 324 -9.80 7.34 -24.97
C ILE A 324 -8.88 6.64 -23.98
N ILE A 325 -8.08 5.65 -24.43
CA ILE A 325 -7.15 4.92 -23.57
C ILE A 325 -5.90 5.73 -23.26
N ASP A 326 -5.64 6.80 -23.98
CA ASP A 326 -4.52 7.68 -23.75
C ASP A 326 -4.64 8.41 -22.40
N VAL A 327 -3.54 8.49 -21.67
CA VAL A 327 -3.48 9.15 -20.36
C VAL A 327 -3.78 10.66 -20.51
N GLU A 328 -3.27 11.29 -21.58
CA GLU A 328 -3.46 12.73 -21.83
C GLU A 328 -4.91 13.05 -22.13
N PHE A 329 -5.66 12.15 -22.77
CA PHE A 329 -7.10 12.35 -23.01
C PHE A 329 -7.87 12.56 -21.71
N THR A 330 -7.66 11.69 -20.72
CA THR A 330 -8.34 11.81 -19.41
C THR A 330 -7.95 13.10 -18.70
N VAL A 331 -6.67 13.49 -18.72
CA VAL A 331 -6.16 14.74 -18.13
C VAL A 331 -6.80 15.97 -18.81
N ASN A 332 -6.87 15.96 -20.15
CA ASN A 332 -7.48 17.03 -20.92
C ASN A 332 -8.97 17.15 -20.64
N MET A 333 -9.70 16.03 -20.57
CA MET A 333 -11.13 16.02 -20.26
C MET A 333 -11.39 16.59 -18.86
N GLU A 334 -10.62 16.18 -17.85
CA GLU A 334 -10.73 16.73 -16.49
C GLU A 334 -10.45 18.24 -16.47
N THR A 335 -9.47 18.70 -17.23
CA THR A 335 -9.15 20.14 -17.37
C THR A 335 -10.28 20.91 -18.05
N LEU A 336 -10.93 20.33 -19.07
CA LEU A 336 -12.08 20.93 -19.74
C LEU A 336 -13.29 21.01 -18.80
N LEU A 337 -13.50 20.00 -17.94
CA LEU A 337 -14.55 20.02 -16.92
C LEU A 337 -14.31 21.12 -15.87
N ASP A 338 -13.06 21.36 -15.46
CA ASP A 338 -12.72 22.48 -14.57
C ASP A 338 -13.04 23.82 -15.24
N LYS A 339 -12.68 24.01 -16.52
CA LYS A 339 -13.02 25.23 -17.28
C LYS A 339 -14.53 25.45 -17.46
N ILE A 340 -15.32 24.37 -17.56
CA ILE A 340 -16.80 24.46 -17.56
C ILE A 340 -17.28 24.97 -16.18
N ALA A 341 -16.72 24.44 -15.08
CA ALA A 341 -17.08 24.86 -13.75
C ALA A 341 -16.70 26.33 -13.46
N GLU A 342 -15.62 26.83 -14.03
CA GLU A 342 -15.18 28.23 -13.98
C GLU A 342 -15.99 29.16 -14.89
N GLY A 343 -16.77 28.59 -15.82
CA GLY A 343 -17.57 29.35 -16.76
C GLY A 343 -16.84 29.79 -18.02
N ASP A 344 -15.59 29.34 -18.22
CA ASP A 344 -14.74 29.74 -19.37
C ASP A 344 -15.22 29.14 -20.69
N ILE A 345 -15.81 27.96 -20.66
CA ILE A 345 -16.30 27.24 -21.84
C ILE A 345 -17.68 26.61 -21.62
N GLY A 346 -18.46 26.52 -22.68
CA GLY A 346 -19.77 25.87 -22.66
C GLY A 346 -19.64 24.34 -22.73
N TRP A 347 -20.34 23.62 -21.84
CA TRP A 347 -20.31 22.16 -21.76
C TRP A 347 -20.73 21.47 -23.07
N ARG A 348 -21.70 22.04 -23.81
CA ARG A 348 -22.19 21.48 -25.10
C ARG A 348 -21.06 21.34 -26.09
N LYS A 349 -20.22 22.39 -26.24
CA LYS A 349 -19.09 22.37 -27.15
C LYS A 349 -18.08 21.26 -26.81
N VAL A 350 -17.86 21.03 -25.53
CA VAL A 350 -16.94 19.96 -25.08
C VAL A 350 -17.50 18.58 -25.43
N ILE A 351 -18.80 18.37 -25.20
CA ILE A 351 -19.47 17.10 -25.52
C ILE A 351 -19.54 16.89 -27.03
N ASP A 352 -19.89 17.89 -27.81
CA ASP A 352 -19.96 17.79 -29.28
C ASP A 352 -18.61 17.41 -29.88
N ASN A 353 -17.51 18.04 -29.42
CA ASN A 353 -16.15 17.73 -29.87
C ASN A 353 -15.76 16.27 -29.54
N PHE A 354 -16.08 15.81 -28.36
CA PHE A 354 -15.82 14.42 -27.94
C PHE A 354 -16.66 13.43 -28.72
N TYR A 355 -17.97 13.66 -28.80
CA TYR A 355 -18.91 12.69 -29.36
C TYR A 355 -18.73 12.47 -30.85
N GLY A 356 -18.23 13.46 -31.59
CA GLY A 356 -18.00 13.38 -33.03
C GLY A 356 -17.04 12.25 -33.42
N SER A 357 -15.84 12.19 -32.82
CA SER A 357 -14.87 11.13 -33.03
C SER A 357 -15.32 9.83 -32.38
N PHE A 358 -15.81 9.88 -31.14
CA PHE A 358 -16.26 8.71 -30.39
C PHE A 358 -17.34 7.90 -31.13
N LYS A 359 -18.33 8.56 -31.73
CA LYS A 359 -19.38 7.89 -32.51
C LYS A 359 -18.82 7.09 -33.68
N LEU A 360 -17.78 7.61 -34.37
CA LEU A 360 -17.14 6.90 -35.47
C LEU A 360 -16.36 5.68 -34.98
N ASP A 361 -15.65 5.83 -33.85
CA ASP A 361 -14.93 4.72 -33.24
C ASP A 361 -15.87 3.61 -32.76
N VAL A 362 -17.04 3.96 -32.19
CA VAL A 362 -18.06 2.98 -31.82
C VAL A 362 -18.58 2.24 -33.04
N ALA A 363 -18.93 2.96 -34.12
CA ALA A 363 -19.44 2.32 -35.36
C ALA A 363 -18.40 1.35 -35.94
N ARG A 364 -17.11 1.74 -35.98
CA ARG A 364 -16.03 0.88 -36.43
C ARG A 364 -15.87 -0.35 -35.50
N ALA A 365 -15.94 -0.18 -34.20
CA ALA A 365 -15.83 -1.26 -33.23
C ALA A 365 -17.02 -2.24 -33.35
N GLU A 366 -18.25 -1.77 -33.58
CA GLU A 366 -19.43 -2.60 -33.78
C GLU A 366 -19.33 -3.47 -35.05
N GLU A 367 -18.67 -2.98 -36.11
CA GLU A 367 -18.49 -3.68 -37.39
C GLU A 367 -17.30 -4.63 -37.38
N GLU A 368 -16.14 -4.21 -36.82
CA GLU A 368 -14.85 -4.87 -36.98
C GLU A 368 -14.40 -5.68 -35.76
N MET A 369 -14.94 -5.38 -34.55
CA MET A 369 -14.47 -6.02 -33.32
C MET A 369 -14.86 -7.48 -33.27
N GLU A 370 -13.86 -8.34 -33.36
CA GLU A 370 -14.06 -9.77 -33.22
C GLU A 370 -14.39 -10.15 -31.77
N LYS A 371 -15.30 -11.11 -31.63
CA LYS A 371 -15.61 -11.67 -30.33
C LYS A 371 -14.46 -12.54 -29.84
N VAL A 372 -13.71 -12.06 -28.89
CA VAL A 372 -12.63 -12.83 -28.26
C VAL A 372 -13.23 -13.86 -27.33
N GLU A 373 -13.05 -15.14 -27.66
CA GLU A 373 -13.39 -16.24 -26.78
C GLU A 373 -12.17 -16.59 -25.91
N ILE A 374 -12.33 -16.41 -24.60
CA ILE A 374 -11.33 -16.90 -23.64
C ILE A 374 -11.35 -18.43 -23.71
N LYS A 375 -10.23 -19.05 -24.07
CA LYS A 375 -10.15 -20.51 -24.15
C LYS A 375 -10.48 -21.13 -22.82
N ASP A 376 -11.44 -22.02 -22.84
CA ASP A 376 -11.84 -22.77 -21.65
C ASP A 376 -10.68 -23.67 -21.19
N GLU A 377 -10.26 -23.56 -19.94
CA GLU A 377 -9.25 -24.45 -19.35
C GLU A 377 -9.92 -25.81 -19.02
N PRO A 378 -9.35 -26.96 -19.38
CA PRO A 378 -9.89 -28.27 -18.97
C PRO A 378 -9.94 -28.36 -17.44
N ALA A 379 -11.06 -28.78 -16.90
CA ALA A 379 -11.23 -28.95 -15.45
C ALA A 379 -10.61 -30.26 -14.92
N GLY A 380 -10.29 -31.20 -15.82
CA GLY A 380 -9.71 -32.52 -15.49
C GLY A 380 -10.72 -33.54 -14.98
N GLU A 381 -12.02 -33.26 -15.08
CA GLU A 381 -13.10 -34.18 -14.74
C GLU A 381 -14.23 -34.13 -15.77
N ASP A 382 -15.04 -35.20 -15.83
CA ASP A 382 -16.19 -35.30 -16.73
C ASP A 382 -17.47 -34.85 -16.00
N CYS A 383 -18.45 -34.45 -16.81
CA CYS A 383 -19.77 -34.02 -16.34
C CYS A 383 -20.59 -35.19 -15.84
N GLU A 384 -21.03 -35.19 -14.62
CA GLU A 384 -21.87 -36.22 -13.98
C GLU A 384 -23.23 -36.40 -14.65
N VAL A 385 -23.68 -35.42 -15.44
CA VAL A 385 -25.02 -35.43 -16.08
C VAL A 385 -24.94 -36.02 -17.49
N CYS A 386 -23.92 -35.67 -18.28
CA CYS A 386 -23.86 -36.06 -19.70
C CYS A 386 -22.56 -36.71 -20.13
N GLY A 387 -21.58 -36.86 -19.23
CA GLY A 387 -20.29 -37.48 -19.55
C GLY A 387 -19.31 -36.62 -20.38
N ALA A 388 -19.71 -35.41 -20.80
CA ALA A 388 -18.81 -34.54 -21.56
C ALA A 388 -17.75 -33.90 -20.60
N PRO A 389 -16.55 -33.52 -21.10
CA PRO A 389 -15.54 -32.89 -20.27
C PRO A 389 -16.04 -31.63 -19.59
N MET A 390 -15.68 -31.42 -18.33
CA MET A 390 -15.88 -30.15 -17.64
C MET A 390 -14.77 -29.16 -17.99
N VAL A 391 -15.13 -27.90 -18.11
CA VAL A 391 -14.21 -26.80 -18.42
C VAL A 391 -14.35 -25.68 -17.37
N ILE A 392 -13.25 -24.99 -17.11
CA ILE A 392 -13.23 -23.84 -16.18
C ILE A 392 -13.62 -22.60 -16.95
N LYS A 393 -14.75 -22.01 -16.60
CA LYS A 393 -15.23 -20.74 -17.17
C LYS A 393 -15.16 -19.60 -16.17
N MET A 394 -15.02 -18.38 -16.68
CA MET A 394 -15.06 -17.16 -15.86
C MET A 394 -16.51 -16.66 -15.76
N GLY A 395 -17.06 -16.63 -14.56
CA GLY A 395 -18.38 -16.08 -14.28
C GLY A 395 -18.32 -14.75 -13.51
N ARG A 396 -19.48 -14.16 -13.30
CA ARG A 396 -19.63 -12.89 -12.54
C ARG A 396 -19.03 -12.94 -11.12
N TYR A 397 -18.96 -14.12 -10.52
CA TYR A 397 -18.48 -14.33 -9.16
C TYR A 397 -17.09 -15.01 -9.09
N GLY A 398 -16.43 -15.19 -10.22
CA GLY A 398 -15.14 -15.85 -10.36
C GLY A 398 -15.18 -17.10 -11.22
N LYS A 399 -14.08 -17.86 -11.25
CA LYS A 399 -13.98 -19.11 -12.00
C LYS A 399 -14.93 -20.17 -11.43
N PHE A 400 -15.59 -20.91 -12.31
CA PHE A 400 -16.44 -22.07 -12.00
C PHE A 400 -16.25 -23.14 -13.05
N MET A 401 -16.58 -24.40 -12.75
CA MET A 401 -16.59 -25.48 -13.72
C MET A 401 -17.97 -25.56 -14.38
N ALA A 402 -17.97 -25.66 -15.70
CA ALA A 402 -19.16 -25.83 -16.52
C ALA A 402 -18.97 -27.00 -17.49
N CYS A 403 -20.06 -27.64 -17.86
CA CYS A 403 -20.04 -28.66 -18.88
C CYS A 403 -19.69 -28.05 -20.25
N SER A 404 -18.77 -28.68 -21.00
CA SER A 404 -18.39 -28.25 -22.37
C SER A 404 -19.54 -28.34 -23.35
N ASN A 405 -20.55 -29.17 -23.05
CA ASN A 405 -21.74 -29.37 -23.89
C ASN A 405 -22.86 -28.34 -23.66
N PHE A 406 -22.51 -27.15 -23.16
CA PHE A 406 -23.44 -26.03 -23.08
C PHE A 406 -23.78 -25.51 -24.49
N PRO A 407 -25.05 -25.22 -24.81
CA PRO A 407 -26.23 -25.04 -23.93
C PRO A 407 -27.05 -26.31 -23.66
N ASP A 408 -26.75 -27.47 -24.28
CA ASP A 408 -27.53 -28.69 -24.13
C ASP A 408 -27.42 -29.28 -22.71
N CYS A 409 -26.24 -29.22 -22.14
CA CYS A 409 -26.03 -29.53 -20.73
C CYS A 409 -25.62 -28.27 -19.94
N ARG A 410 -26.42 -27.89 -18.95
CA ARG A 410 -26.22 -26.70 -18.13
C ARG A 410 -25.61 -27.00 -16.77
N ASN A 411 -24.98 -28.17 -16.62
CA ASN A 411 -24.35 -28.55 -15.36
C ASN A 411 -23.16 -27.63 -15.03
N THR A 412 -23.14 -27.11 -13.81
CA THR A 412 -22.05 -26.24 -13.31
C THR A 412 -21.68 -26.61 -11.89
N LYS A 413 -20.39 -26.59 -11.59
CA LYS A 413 -19.85 -26.81 -10.24
C LYS A 413 -19.00 -25.62 -9.79
N ALA A 414 -19.08 -25.30 -8.51
CA ALA A 414 -18.15 -24.34 -7.93
C ALA A 414 -16.74 -24.97 -7.80
N ILE A 415 -15.70 -24.24 -8.15
CA ILE A 415 -14.33 -24.68 -7.87
C ILE A 415 -14.10 -24.54 -6.37
N VAL A 416 -14.02 -25.68 -5.68
CA VAL A 416 -13.77 -25.77 -4.25
C VAL A 416 -12.32 -26.15 -3.99
N LYS A 417 -11.67 -25.44 -3.08
CA LYS A 417 -10.32 -25.74 -2.68
C LYS A 417 -10.33 -26.67 -1.47
N THR A 418 -9.94 -27.92 -1.68
CA THR A 418 -9.76 -28.87 -0.58
C THR A 418 -8.57 -28.48 0.29
N ILE A 419 -8.62 -28.76 1.57
CA ILE A 419 -7.50 -28.53 2.50
C ILE A 419 -6.74 -29.81 2.84
N GLY A 420 -7.05 -30.95 2.16
CA GLY A 420 -6.41 -32.24 2.37
C GLY A 420 -6.80 -32.90 3.70
N VAL A 421 -7.98 -32.60 4.21
CA VAL A 421 -8.49 -33.16 5.47
C VAL A 421 -9.86 -33.76 5.21
N THR A 422 -10.06 -35.01 5.58
CA THR A 422 -11.34 -35.71 5.53
C THR A 422 -12.34 -35.07 6.49
N CYS A 423 -13.60 -34.98 6.11
CA CYS A 423 -14.64 -34.37 6.92
C CYS A 423 -14.80 -35.13 8.26
N PRO A 424 -14.65 -34.46 9.42
CA PRO A 424 -14.74 -35.09 10.71
C PRO A 424 -16.16 -35.58 11.06
N LYS A 425 -17.19 -35.08 10.31
CA LYS A 425 -18.59 -35.46 10.55
C LYS A 425 -19.01 -36.69 9.74
N CYS A 426 -18.90 -36.66 8.42
CA CYS A 426 -19.32 -37.78 7.55
C CYS A 426 -18.20 -38.79 7.29
N LYS A 427 -16.92 -38.44 7.47
CA LYS A 427 -15.74 -39.25 7.22
C LYS A 427 -15.60 -39.81 5.80
N ASP A 428 -16.37 -39.26 4.85
CA ASP A 428 -16.42 -39.66 3.46
C ASP A 428 -16.03 -38.48 2.53
N GLY A 429 -16.53 -37.29 2.80
CA GLY A 429 -16.17 -36.07 2.05
C GLY A 429 -14.93 -35.36 2.54
N ASP A 430 -14.40 -34.46 1.72
CA ASP A 430 -13.28 -33.60 2.07
C ASP A 430 -13.72 -32.30 2.73
N VAL A 431 -12.87 -31.74 3.59
CA VAL A 431 -13.04 -30.36 4.07
C VAL A 431 -12.56 -29.37 3.02
N VAL A 432 -13.44 -28.44 2.64
CA VAL A 432 -13.21 -27.45 1.59
C VAL A 432 -13.32 -26.03 2.12
N GLU A 433 -12.53 -25.11 1.53
CA GLU A 433 -12.62 -23.69 1.81
C GLU A 433 -13.84 -23.09 1.09
N ARG A 434 -14.71 -22.40 1.81
CA ARG A 434 -15.89 -21.70 1.29
C ARG A 434 -15.93 -20.26 1.81
N LYS A 435 -16.67 -19.38 1.11
CA LYS A 435 -16.91 -18.00 1.53
C LYS A 435 -18.37 -17.79 1.85
N SER A 436 -18.66 -17.19 2.99
CA SER A 436 -19.99 -16.77 3.39
C SER A 436 -20.48 -15.60 2.54
N LYS A 437 -21.78 -15.27 2.58
CA LYS A 437 -22.40 -14.09 1.92
C LYS A 437 -21.70 -12.76 2.29
N LYS A 438 -21.07 -12.71 3.47
CA LYS A 438 -20.25 -11.58 3.95
C LYS A 438 -18.77 -11.68 3.56
N ASN A 439 -18.42 -12.56 2.60
CA ASN A 439 -17.05 -12.82 2.12
C ASN A 439 -16.06 -13.29 3.22
N ARG A 440 -16.57 -13.88 4.31
CA ARG A 440 -15.75 -14.46 5.38
C ARG A 440 -15.47 -15.93 5.06
N LEU A 441 -14.18 -16.33 5.14
CA LEU A 441 -13.75 -17.71 4.94
C LEU A 441 -14.29 -18.61 6.04
N PHE A 442 -14.79 -19.79 5.67
CA PHE A 442 -15.14 -20.88 6.55
C PHE A 442 -14.82 -22.22 5.87
N TYR A 443 -14.85 -23.27 6.63
CA TYR A 443 -14.55 -24.62 6.16
C TYR A 443 -15.84 -25.45 6.23
N GLY A 444 -16.18 -26.15 5.16
CA GLY A 444 -17.37 -26.99 5.07
C GLY A 444 -17.03 -28.33 4.45
N CYS A 445 -17.99 -29.26 4.46
CA CYS A 445 -17.85 -30.55 3.77
C CYS A 445 -18.06 -30.38 2.26
N SER A 446 -17.33 -31.17 1.44
CA SER A 446 -17.58 -31.29 -0.02
C SER A 446 -18.96 -31.85 -0.31
N ASN A 447 -19.44 -32.77 0.53
CA ASN A 447 -20.73 -33.47 0.38
C ASN A 447 -21.92 -32.66 0.93
N TYR A 448 -21.83 -31.32 0.94
CA TYR A 448 -23.00 -30.49 1.22
C TYR A 448 -23.96 -30.52 0.01
N PRO A 449 -25.28 -30.70 0.21
CA PRO A 449 -26.07 -30.58 1.46
C PRO A 449 -26.20 -31.84 2.32
N GLU A 450 -25.78 -33.02 1.86
CA GLU A 450 -25.92 -34.31 2.59
C GLU A 450 -25.14 -34.27 3.92
N CYS A 451 -24.03 -33.55 3.97
CA CYS A 451 -23.27 -33.28 5.18
C CYS A 451 -23.17 -31.78 5.45
N ASP A 452 -23.74 -31.33 6.54
CA ASP A 452 -23.83 -29.93 6.96
C ASP A 452 -22.63 -29.47 7.82
N PHE A 453 -21.48 -30.18 7.77
CA PHE A 453 -20.31 -29.81 8.55
C PHE A 453 -19.82 -28.40 8.21
N ILE A 454 -19.66 -27.56 9.23
CA ILE A 454 -19.14 -26.19 9.14
C ILE A 454 -18.16 -25.92 10.28
N SER A 455 -17.01 -25.32 9.96
CA SER A 455 -16.05 -24.79 10.94
C SER A 455 -15.55 -23.40 10.52
N TRP A 456 -15.43 -22.48 11.48
CA TRP A 456 -14.83 -21.16 11.26
C TRP A 456 -13.31 -21.16 11.42
N ASP A 457 -12.78 -22.16 12.09
CA ASP A 457 -11.34 -22.41 12.25
C ASP A 457 -10.92 -23.59 11.35
N LYS A 458 -9.70 -23.60 10.88
CA LYS A 458 -9.19 -24.59 9.93
C LYS A 458 -9.02 -25.96 10.59
N PRO A 459 -9.79 -27.01 10.25
CA PRO A 459 -9.52 -28.36 10.69
C PRO A 459 -8.15 -28.85 10.25
N ILE A 460 -7.44 -29.61 11.09
CA ILE A 460 -6.05 -30.02 10.82
C ILE A 460 -5.88 -31.54 10.61
N GLY A 461 -6.98 -32.30 10.55
CA GLY A 461 -6.94 -33.74 10.29
C GLY A 461 -6.37 -34.58 11.43
N ARG A 462 -6.35 -34.06 12.66
CA ARG A 462 -5.95 -34.76 13.87
C ARG A 462 -7.08 -34.75 14.90
N ASP A 463 -7.19 -35.84 15.66
CA ASP A 463 -8.13 -35.91 16.75
C ASP A 463 -7.50 -35.48 18.08
N CYS A 464 -8.35 -35.01 18.97
CA CYS A 464 -7.96 -34.53 20.30
C CYS A 464 -7.53 -35.73 21.20
N PRO A 465 -6.35 -35.65 21.83
CA PRO A 465 -5.89 -36.73 22.73
C PRO A 465 -6.73 -36.84 24.00
N LYS A 466 -7.52 -35.82 24.37
CA LYS A 466 -8.38 -35.85 25.56
C LYS A 466 -9.78 -36.41 25.30
N CYS A 467 -10.39 -36.12 24.15
CA CYS A 467 -11.80 -36.42 23.93
C CYS A 467 -12.14 -36.97 22.53
N ASN A 468 -11.14 -37.24 21.72
CA ASN A 468 -11.26 -37.83 20.38
C ASN A 468 -12.11 -37.01 19.36
N HIS A 469 -12.38 -35.72 19.66
CA HIS A 469 -12.98 -34.81 18.69
C HIS A 469 -11.90 -34.14 17.85
N TYR A 470 -12.26 -33.61 16.65
CA TYR A 470 -11.28 -33.03 15.75
C TYR A 470 -10.64 -31.75 16.30
N LEU A 471 -9.37 -31.56 15.92
CA LEU A 471 -8.59 -30.37 16.26
C LEU A 471 -8.68 -29.33 15.14
N MET A 472 -8.61 -28.04 15.53
CA MET A 472 -8.68 -26.89 14.64
C MET A 472 -7.54 -25.93 14.89
N GLN A 473 -7.05 -25.29 13.86
CA GLN A 473 -6.11 -24.19 13.95
C GLN A 473 -6.85 -22.87 14.14
N HIS A 474 -6.81 -22.32 15.34
CA HIS A 474 -7.38 -21.02 15.69
C HIS A 474 -6.34 -19.92 15.58
N LYS A 475 -6.61 -18.86 14.78
CA LYS A 475 -5.73 -17.69 14.62
C LYS A 475 -6.16 -16.57 15.55
N LYS A 476 -5.31 -16.22 16.52
CA LYS A 476 -5.51 -15.07 17.42
C LYS A 476 -4.42 -14.01 17.16
N GLY A 477 -4.71 -13.05 16.30
CA GLY A 477 -3.75 -12.02 15.91
C GLY A 477 -2.56 -12.57 15.12
N ARG A 478 -1.34 -12.46 15.66
CA ARG A 478 -0.11 -13.00 15.05
C ARG A 478 0.24 -14.41 15.50
N SER A 479 -0.42 -14.92 16.53
CA SER A 479 -0.22 -16.28 17.04
C SER A 479 -1.26 -17.24 16.47
N SER A 480 -0.89 -18.51 16.36
CA SER A 480 -1.76 -19.60 15.94
C SER A 480 -1.69 -20.68 17.01
N GLN A 481 -2.85 -21.16 17.45
CA GLN A 481 -2.98 -22.23 18.42
C GLN A 481 -3.82 -23.34 17.81
N VAL A 482 -3.53 -24.57 18.15
CA VAL A 482 -4.42 -25.71 17.89
C VAL A 482 -5.35 -25.87 19.08
N ILE A 483 -6.66 -25.93 18.81
CA ILE A 483 -7.70 -26.08 19.83
C ILE A 483 -8.62 -27.23 19.47
N CYS A 484 -9.18 -27.88 20.49
CA CYS A 484 -10.20 -28.91 20.30
C CYS A 484 -11.57 -28.29 19.99
N SER A 485 -12.35 -28.95 19.12
CA SER A 485 -13.72 -28.56 18.81
C SER A 485 -14.72 -28.74 19.95
N ASN A 486 -14.39 -29.56 20.96
CA ASN A 486 -15.33 -29.98 22.02
C ASN A 486 -14.83 -29.76 23.44
N CYS A 487 -13.53 -29.84 23.72
CA CYS A 487 -13.00 -29.68 25.08
C CYS A 487 -11.98 -28.52 25.17
N ASP A 488 -11.43 -28.33 26.36
CA ASP A 488 -10.48 -27.25 26.68
C ASP A 488 -9.03 -27.48 26.19
N TYR A 489 -8.77 -28.55 25.44
CA TYR A 489 -7.44 -28.87 24.94
C TYR A 489 -6.91 -27.80 24.00
N LYS A 490 -5.68 -27.35 24.29
CA LYS A 490 -4.94 -26.37 23.48
C LYS A 490 -3.47 -26.74 23.41
N GLU A 491 -2.86 -26.55 22.25
CA GLU A 491 -1.41 -26.63 22.06
C GLU A 491 -0.90 -25.44 21.23
N GLU A 492 0.31 -25.01 21.49
CA GLU A 492 0.93 -23.94 20.67
C GLU A 492 1.53 -24.55 19.41
N VAL A 493 1.29 -23.87 18.27
CA VAL A 493 1.95 -24.25 17.01
C VAL A 493 3.38 -23.73 17.07
N GLN A 494 4.36 -24.61 17.22
CA GLN A 494 5.76 -24.27 17.01
C GLN A 494 5.94 -23.78 15.56
N LYS A 495 6.62 -22.65 15.40
CA LYS A 495 6.89 -22.02 14.09
C LYS A 495 7.90 -22.80 13.27
#